data_d1fa6becb1bd5418a8db454fd6ed376d
#
_entry.id   d1fa6becb1bd5418a8db454fd6ed376d
#
_cell.length_a   1.000
_cell.length_b   1.000
_cell.length_c   1.000
_cell.angle_alpha   90.00
_cell.angle_beta   90.00
_cell.angle_gamma   90.00
#
_symmetry.space_group_name_H-M   'P 1'
#
loop_
_entity.id
_entity.type
_entity.pdbx_description
1 polymer ?
#
loop_
_entity_poly.entity_id
_entity_poly.type
_entity_poly.pdbx_seq_one_letter_code
_entity_poly.pdbx_strand_id
1 'polypeptide(L)' 'MPDPTLVALTVEEAARRLGVGRTTMYALVTSGEVPSVTIGRLRRVPAEALKEYVAARTQAAPSTVALAA' A
#
# COMPACT_ATOMS: atom_id res chain seq x y z
N MET A 1 21.70 0.85 11.31
CA MET A 1 20.54 1.62 11.73
C MET A 1 19.54 1.75 10.60
N PRO A 2 18.38 1.23 10.77
CA PRO A 2 17.40 1.31 9.68
C PRO A 2 16.91 2.73 9.48
N ASP A 3 16.79 3.07 8.24
CA ASP A 3 16.21 4.33 7.84
C ASP A 3 14.69 4.22 7.98
N PRO A 4 14.02 5.17 8.66
CA PRO A 4 12.57 5.11 8.78
C PRO A 4 11.86 5.06 7.44
N THR A 5 12.46 5.60 6.40
CA THR A 5 11.85 5.56 5.07
C THR A 5 11.90 4.17 4.46
N LEU A 6 12.70 3.29 5.04
CA LEU A 6 12.82 1.93 4.55
C LEU A 6 11.97 0.95 5.33
N VAL A 7 11.05 1.44 6.13
CA VAL A 7 10.17 0.56 6.87
C VAL A 7 9.34 -0.26 5.89
N ALA A 8 9.38 -1.56 6.08
CA ALA A 8 8.63 -2.48 5.25
C ALA A 8 7.53 -3.10 6.09
N LEU A 9 6.32 -3.01 5.60
CA LEU A 9 5.14 -3.46 6.33
C LEU A 9 4.75 -4.86 5.90
N THR A 10 4.16 -5.60 6.81
CA THR A 10 3.51 -6.85 6.42
C THR A 10 2.31 -6.51 5.56
N VAL A 11 1.82 -7.49 4.81
CA VAL A 11 0.63 -7.27 4.01
C VAL A 11 -0.56 -6.90 4.89
N GLU A 12 -0.66 -7.51 6.07
CA GLU A 12 -1.72 -7.20 7.00
C GLU A 12 -1.64 -5.78 7.52
N GLU A 13 -0.43 -5.33 7.82
CA GLU A 13 -0.24 -3.96 8.27
C GLU A 13 -0.58 -2.97 7.17
N ALA A 14 -0.17 -3.29 5.95
CA ALA A 14 -0.47 -2.44 4.80
C ALA A 14 -1.97 -2.34 4.60
N ALA A 15 -2.68 -3.47 4.74
CA ALA A 15 -4.13 -3.47 4.61
C ALA A 15 -4.76 -2.55 5.65
N ARG A 16 -4.28 -2.63 6.88
CA ARG A 16 -4.81 -1.79 7.94
C ARG A 16 -4.61 -0.32 7.66
N ARG A 17 -3.42 0.03 7.16
CA ARG A 17 -3.13 1.43 6.87
C ARG A 17 -3.96 1.96 5.72
N LEU A 18 -4.25 1.12 4.74
CA LEU A 18 -5.11 1.53 3.62
C LEU A 18 -6.59 1.47 3.98
N GLY A 19 -6.94 0.77 5.04
CA GLY A 19 -8.33 0.61 5.41
C GLY A 19 -9.07 -0.38 4.53
N VAL A 20 -8.37 -1.38 4.00
CA VAL A 20 -8.98 -2.41 3.17
C VAL A 20 -8.81 -3.77 3.84
N GLY A 21 -9.58 -4.74 3.38
CA GLY A 21 -9.45 -6.09 3.89
C GLY A 21 -8.15 -6.74 3.42
N ARG A 22 -7.76 -7.78 4.14
CA ARG A 22 -6.52 -8.49 3.83
C ARG A 22 -6.57 -9.11 2.44
N THR A 23 -7.71 -9.68 2.08
CA THR A 23 -7.86 -10.28 0.76
C THR A 23 -7.66 -9.25 -0.34
N THR A 24 -8.24 -8.07 -0.16
CA THR A 24 -8.08 -6.99 -1.12
C THR A 24 -6.62 -6.57 -1.21
N MET A 25 -5.94 -6.48 -0.08
CA MET A 25 -4.54 -6.07 -0.07
C MET A 25 -3.67 -7.10 -0.80
N TYR A 26 -3.93 -8.39 -0.58
CA TYR A 26 -3.18 -9.42 -1.28
C TYR A 26 -3.40 -9.33 -2.79
N ALA A 27 -4.61 -9.02 -3.20
CA ALA A 27 -4.90 -8.86 -4.62
C ALA A 27 -4.12 -7.67 -5.20
N LEU A 28 -4.07 -6.57 -4.48
CA LEU A 28 -3.32 -5.39 -4.93
C LEU A 28 -1.84 -5.69 -5.06
N VAL A 29 -1.29 -6.42 -4.11
CA VAL A 29 0.12 -6.78 -4.13
C VAL A 29 0.40 -7.76 -5.26
N THR A 30 -0.45 -8.75 -5.42
CA THR A 30 -0.26 -9.76 -6.45
C THR A 30 -0.37 -9.18 -7.86
N SER A 31 -1.28 -8.25 -8.04
CA SER A 31 -1.46 -7.62 -9.36
C SER A 31 -0.37 -6.61 -9.67
N GLY A 32 0.40 -6.22 -8.68
CA GLY A 32 1.46 -5.23 -8.88
C GLY A 32 0.99 -3.80 -8.74
N GLU A 33 -0.27 -3.57 -8.39
CA GLU A 33 -0.74 -2.20 -8.20
C GLU A 33 -0.07 -1.56 -7.00
N VAL A 34 0.23 -2.34 -5.98
CA VAL A 34 1.01 -1.87 -4.84
C VAL A 34 2.35 -2.59 -4.89
N PRO A 35 3.44 -1.86 -5.11
CA PRO A 35 4.75 -2.49 -5.15
C PRO A 35 5.08 -3.20 -3.84
N SER A 36 5.73 -4.33 -3.96
CA SER A 36 6.16 -5.08 -2.79
C SER A 36 7.53 -5.64 -3.07
N VAL A 37 8.22 -6.00 -2.00
CA VAL A 37 9.54 -6.61 -2.10
C VAL A 37 9.52 -7.93 -1.35
N THR A 38 10.37 -8.86 -1.78
CA THR A 38 10.52 -10.12 -1.11
C THR A 38 11.86 -10.12 -0.36
N ILE A 39 11.78 -10.33 0.94
CA ILE A 39 12.97 -10.41 1.77
C ILE A 39 13.03 -11.84 2.27
N GLY A 40 13.95 -12.62 1.69
CA GLY A 40 13.95 -14.04 1.95
C GLY A 40 12.67 -14.65 1.42
N ARG A 41 11.86 -15.19 2.31
CA ARG A 41 10.57 -15.76 1.92
C ARG A 41 9.40 -14.85 2.25
N LEU A 42 9.70 -13.69 2.82
CA LEU A 42 8.65 -12.83 3.32
C LEU A 42 8.38 -11.73 2.32
N ARG A 43 7.11 -11.51 2.06
CA ARG A 43 6.70 -10.40 1.20
C ARG A 43 6.40 -9.20 2.08
N ARG A 44 6.99 -8.08 1.72
CA ARG A 44 6.83 -6.84 2.48
C ARG A 44 6.44 -5.70 1.56
N VAL A 45 5.66 -4.78 2.09
CA VAL A 45 5.21 -3.61 1.34
C VAL A 45 5.91 -2.39 1.91
N PRO A 46 6.76 -1.73 1.12
CA PRO A 46 7.40 -0.50 1.62
C PRO A 46 6.36 0.56 1.94
N ALA A 47 6.56 1.27 3.05
CA ALA A 47 5.63 2.31 3.44
C ALA A 47 5.52 3.38 2.36
N GLU A 48 6.61 3.69 1.69
CA GLU A 48 6.62 4.66 0.61
C GLU A 48 5.70 4.23 -0.54
N ALA A 49 5.67 2.93 -0.82
CA ALA A 49 4.83 2.44 -1.91
C ALA A 49 3.36 2.67 -1.61
N LEU A 50 2.96 2.51 -0.36
CA LEU A 50 1.59 2.79 0.03
C LEU A 50 1.25 4.26 -0.15
N LYS A 51 2.14 5.14 0.24
CA LYS A 51 1.91 6.56 0.10
C LYS A 51 1.74 6.94 -1.37
N GLU A 52 2.59 6.39 -2.22
CA GLU A 52 2.50 6.68 -3.64
C GLU A 52 1.23 6.12 -4.26
N TYR A 53 0.82 4.96 -3.82
CA TYR A 53 -0.41 4.36 -4.32
C TYR A 53 -1.61 5.23 -3.98
N VAL A 54 -1.69 5.67 -2.74
CA VAL A 54 -2.80 6.51 -2.29
C VAL A 54 -2.77 7.85 -3.02
N ALA A 55 -1.59 8.42 -3.19
CA ALA A 55 -1.47 9.70 -3.89
C ALA A 55 -1.93 9.59 -5.34
N ALA A 56 -1.53 8.50 -6.00
CA ALA A 56 -1.93 8.30 -7.39
C ALA A 56 -3.44 8.14 -7.51
N ARG A 57 -4.03 7.40 -6.59
CA ARG A 57 -5.48 7.20 -6.60
C ARG A 57 -6.21 8.50 -6.34
N THR A 58 -5.71 9.29 -5.40
CA THR A 58 -6.33 10.56 -5.07
C THR A 58 -6.30 11.49 -6.26
N GLN A 59 -5.19 11.53 -6.98
CA GLN A 59 -5.10 12.38 -8.15
C GLN A 59 -5.96 11.87 -9.29
N ALA A 60 -6.09 10.56 -9.40
CA ALA A 60 -6.85 9.98 -10.48
C ALA A 60 -8.36 10.19 -10.32
N ALA A 61 -8.83 10.35 -9.07
CA ALA A 61 -10.25 10.47 -8.82
C ALA A 61 -10.56 11.53 -7.77
N PRO A 62 -10.11 12.78 -7.99
CA PRO A 62 -10.35 13.81 -7.00
C PRO A 62 -11.82 14.14 -6.80
N SER A 63 -12.60 14.09 -7.85
CA SER A 63 -14.02 14.41 -7.72
C SER A 63 -14.75 13.36 -6.90
N THR A 64 -14.32 12.12 -6.98
CA THR A 64 -14.90 11.07 -6.17
C THR A 64 -14.66 11.34 -4.69
N VAL A 65 -13.47 11.79 -4.37
CA VAL A 65 -13.13 12.13 -3.01
C VAL A 65 -14.01 13.27 -2.51
N ALA A 66 -14.17 14.27 -3.34
CA ALA A 66 -15.00 15.41 -2.98
C ALA A 66 -16.44 15.01 -2.71
N LEU A 67 -16.96 14.10 -3.51
CA LEU A 67 -18.33 13.65 -3.33
C LEU A 67 -18.52 12.83 -2.07
N ALA A 68 -17.48 12.13 -1.67
CA ALA A 68 -17.56 11.34 -0.46
C ALA A 68 -17.65 12.20 0.79
N ALA A 69 -17.27 13.44 0.68
CA ALA A 69 -17.26 14.36 1.82
C ALA A 69 -18.69 14.88 2.15
#